data_63d52961ad6e6fb0927ddbb4f5e7763c
#
_entry.id   63d52961ad6e6fb0927ddbb4f5e7763c
#
_cell.length_a   1.000
_cell.length_b   1.000
_cell.length_c   1.000
_cell.angle_alpha   90.00
_cell.angle_beta   90.00
_cell.angle_gamma   90.00
#
_symmetry.space_group_name_H-M   'P 1'
#
loop_
_entity.id
_entity.type
_entity.pdbx_description
1 polymer ?
#
loop_
_entity_poly.entity_id
_entity_poly.type
_entity_poly.pdbx_seq_one_letter_code
_entity_poly.pdbx_strand_id
1 'polypeptide(L)'
;MSDIIHLLPDSVANQIAAGEVIQRPASVVKELVENAIDAEAGEIHVLITDAGKTCIQVIDDGKGMSETDARLSFERHATSKIREAADLFALRTMGFRGEALASIAAVAEVELKTRPVSEELGTRLLIAGSKVESQEAVSCPKGSNFSIKNLFFNIPARRKFLKANSTELSNILTEFERIALVHPEVAFYLYSNDTELFNLPVMPLRQRIMAVFGKKLNQQLLSVDVNTTMIKISGFVAKPETSRKKGAHQYFFVNGRYMRHPYFHKAVMDAYEQLIPAGEQISYFIYFEVDPANIDVNIHPTKTEIKFENEQAIWQILSAAVKESLGKFSAIPTIDFDTEDMPDIPAFEQARPIEPPKVHYNTDFNPFKTSSASSYGGGGNYSRPKVEWEGLYSGLEKASRMNEPMEEEPFAEDTVTGTDPREEERVPYFQETVPSGASASFYGNEATVEKGAQHFQFKGRFILTSVKSGLMLIDQHRAHVRVLFDRYMSQIRQKQGVSQGVLFPEIIQLPASEAAVLESILEDLSAVGFDLSPLGGGSYAINGIPSGIEGLNPVELVRNMVHTAMEKGNDVKEEVQTILASTLARAAAIVYGQVLSNEEMSNLVDNLFVCPSPNYTPDGKTVLATIKEDDIEKLFSK
;
A
#
# COMPACT_ATOMS: atom_id res chain seq x y z
N MET A 1 -15.51 11.03 60.20
CA MET A 1 -14.77 10.95 58.92
C MET A 1 -15.75 11.40 57.86
N SER A 2 -15.39 12.41 57.04
CA SER A 2 -16.25 12.83 55.93
C SER A 2 -16.22 11.74 54.87
N ASP A 3 -17.37 11.42 54.27
CA ASP A 3 -17.49 10.42 53.21
C ASP A 3 -16.61 10.85 52.03
N ILE A 4 -15.74 9.92 51.58
CA ILE A 4 -14.75 10.17 50.54
C ILE A 4 -15.36 9.90 49.14
N ILE A 5 -16.39 9.06 49.07
CA ILE A 5 -17.07 8.68 47.82
C ILE A 5 -18.21 9.67 47.55
N HIS A 6 -18.16 10.32 46.38
CA HIS A 6 -19.19 11.24 45.92
C HIS A 6 -19.77 10.79 44.57
N LEU A 7 -21.07 11.03 44.38
CA LEU A 7 -21.71 10.85 43.07
C LEU A 7 -21.21 11.97 42.15
N LEU A 8 -20.72 11.58 40.96
CA LEU A 8 -20.29 12.55 39.95
C LEU A 8 -21.51 13.27 39.35
N PRO A 9 -21.39 14.56 39.00
CA PRO A 9 -22.39 15.25 38.20
C PRO A 9 -22.57 14.54 36.85
N ASP A 10 -23.82 14.51 36.36
CA ASP A 10 -24.15 13.81 35.09
C ASP A 10 -23.31 14.26 33.89
N SER A 11 -22.97 15.55 33.81
CA SER A 11 -22.10 16.08 32.77
C SER A 11 -20.70 15.48 32.79
N VAL A 12 -20.11 15.25 33.98
CA VAL A 12 -18.79 14.64 34.15
C VAL A 12 -18.87 13.15 33.88
N ALA A 13 -19.89 12.47 34.39
CA ALA A 13 -20.14 11.06 34.11
C ALA A 13 -20.32 10.80 32.62
N ASN A 14 -21.04 11.68 31.92
CA ASN A 14 -21.24 11.63 30.49
C ASN A 14 -19.94 11.84 29.71
N GLN A 15 -19.08 12.77 30.11
CA GLN A 15 -17.78 12.98 29.47
C GLN A 15 -16.81 11.80 29.68
N ILE A 16 -16.83 11.14 30.81
CA ILE A 16 -16.01 9.94 31.08
C ILE A 16 -16.47 8.79 30.16
N ALA A 17 -17.77 8.51 30.17
CA ALA A 17 -18.33 7.44 29.33
C ALA A 17 -18.19 7.73 27.83
N ALA A 18 -18.38 8.99 27.40
CA ALA A 18 -18.14 9.40 26.03
C ALA A 18 -16.69 9.10 25.58
N GLY A 19 -15.75 9.07 26.54
CA GLY A 19 -14.37 8.73 26.25
C GLY A 19 -14.08 7.30 25.89
N GLU A 20 -14.93 6.40 26.28
CA GLU A 20 -14.81 4.98 25.91
C GLU A 20 -15.40 4.70 24.51
N VAL A 21 -16.42 5.47 24.13
CA VAL A 21 -17.13 5.30 22.86
C VAL A 21 -16.55 6.18 21.74
N ILE A 22 -16.38 7.48 22.01
CA ILE A 22 -15.91 8.47 21.03
C ILE A 22 -14.47 8.86 21.32
N GLN A 23 -13.55 8.20 20.66
CA GLN A 23 -12.12 8.47 20.81
C GLN A 23 -11.57 9.41 19.74
N ARG A 24 -12.15 9.39 18.53
CA ARG A 24 -11.68 10.09 17.33
C ARG A 24 -12.85 10.52 16.43
N PRO A 25 -12.62 11.42 15.46
CA PRO A 25 -13.61 11.76 14.43
C PRO A 25 -14.17 10.54 13.69
N ALA A 26 -13.31 9.56 13.39
CA ALA A 26 -13.72 8.29 12.73
C ALA A 26 -14.77 7.51 13.54
N SER A 27 -14.73 7.56 14.88
CA SER A 27 -15.76 6.93 15.73
C SER A 27 -17.13 7.60 15.56
N VAL A 28 -17.17 8.94 15.42
CA VAL A 28 -18.40 9.67 15.17
C VAL A 28 -19.01 9.29 13.81
N VAL A 29 -18.20 9.28 12.74
CA VAL A 29 -18.65 8.90 11.39
C VAL A 29 -19.18 7.47 11.41
N LYS A 30 -18.46 6.53 12.02
CA LYS A 30 -18.89 5.15 12.15
C LYS A 30 -20.25 5.02 12.80
N GLU A 31 -20.45 5.58 13.99
CA GLU A 31 -21.71 5.47 14.74
C GLU A 31 -22.87 6.14 14.01
N LEU A 32 -22.66 7.30 13.38
CA LEU A 32 -23.73 7.98 12.64
C LEU A 32 -24.12 7.25 11.35
N VAL A 33 -23.16 6.73 10.59
CA VAL A 33 -23.43 5.96 9.36
C VAL A 33 -24.08 4.61 9.70
N GLU A 34 -23.64 3.92 10.75
CA GLU A 34 -24.30 2.70 11.25
C GLU A 34 -25.76 2.99 11.68
N ASN A 35 -26.02 4.13 12.31
CA ASN A 35 -27.38 4.53 12.66
C ASN A 35 -28.26 4.85 11.44
N ALA A 36 -27.70 5.46 10.40
CA ALA A 36 -28.40 5.71 9.14
C ALA A 36 -28.79 4.39 8.44
N ILE A 37 -27.90 3.39 8.43
CA ILE A 37 -28.19 2.05 7.91
C ILE A 37 -29.30 1.37 8.71
N ASP A 38 -29.19 1.42 10.06
CA ASP A 38 -30.22 0.86 10.95
C ASP A 38 -31.58 1.58 10.79
N ALA A 39 -31.58 2.85 10.32
CA ALA A 39 -32.78 3.60 9.95
C ALA A 39 -33.28 3.28 8.53
N GLU A 40 -32.73 2.25 7.87
CA GLU A 40 -33.10 1.79 6.52
C GLU A 40 -32.90 2.89 5.45
N ALA A 41 -31.82 3.66 5.56
CA ALA A 41 -31.46 4.65 4.55
C ALA A 41 -31.05 3.97 3.24
N GLY A 42 -31.53 4.49 2.11
CA GLY A 42 -31.11 4.08 0.77
C GLY A 42 -29.94 4.90 0.26
N GLU A 43 -29.74 6.11 0.81
CA GLU A 43 -28.71 7.05 0.41
C GLU A 43 -28.14 7.78 1.63
N ILE A 44 -26.79 7.81 1.73
CA ILE A 44 -26.08 8.41 2.86
C ILE A 44 -24.97 9.33 2.34
N HIS A 45 -25.01 10.61 2.73
CA HIS A 45 -23.97 11.60 2.45
C HIS A 45 -23.18 11.93 3.71
N VAL A 46 -21.85 11.85 3.62
CA VAL A 46 -20.93 12.22 4.70
C VAL A 46 -20.08 13.40 4.25
N LEU A 47 -20.21 14.54 4.92
CA LEU A 47 -19.45 15.75 4.64
C LEU A 47 -18.51 16.05 5.83
N ILE A 48 -17.24 16.24 5.53
CA ILE A 48 -16.17 16.37 6.53
C ILE A 48 -15.42 17.67 6.28
N THR A 49 -15.27 18.48 7.32
CA THR A 49 -14.44 19.69 7.28
C THR A 49 -13.28 19.54 8.27
N ASP A 50 -12.06 19.84 7.83
CA ASP A 50 -10.81 19.72 8.61
C ASP A 50 -10.64 18.34 9.28
N ALA A 51 -10.86 17.28 8.48
CA ALA A 51 -10.77 15.89 8.94
C ALA A 51 -11.68 15.60 10.17
N GLY A 52 -12.83 16.26 10.24
CA GLY A 52 -13.83 16.09 11.29
C GLY A 52 -13.53 16.84 12.60
N LYS A 53 -12.52 17.69 12.62
CA LYS A 53 -12.23 18.55 13.79
C LYS A 53 -13.18 19.74 13.89
N THR A 54 -13.52 20.32 12.73
CA THR A 54 -14.43 21.47 12.62
C THR A 54 -15.87 21.02 12.47
N CYS A 55 -16.16 20.13 11.50
CA CYS A 55 -17.50 19.64 11.27
C CYS A 55 -17.49 18.22 10.68
N ILE A 56 -18.42 17.39 11.18
CA ILE A 56 -18.82 16.12 10.59
C ILE A 56 -20.31 16.21 10.37
N GLN A 57 -20.77 16.09 9.12
CA GLN A 57 -22.18 16.08 8.78
C GLN A 57 -22.54 14.77 8.10
N VAL A 58 -23.60 14.11 8.59
CA VAL A 58 -24.14 12.88 8.01
C VAL A 58 -25.61 13.12 7.70
N ILE A 59 -25.98 12.94 6.43
CA ILE A 59 -27.32 13.12 5.90
C ILE A 59 -27.80 11.78 5.38
N ASP A 60 -28.96 11.33 5.84
CA ASP A 60 -29.59 10.10 5.40
C ASP A 60 -31.06 10.34 4.96
N ASP A 61 -31.57 9.48 4.09
CA ASP A 61 -32.94 9.46 3.64
C ASP A 61 -33.81 8.38 4.36
N GLY A 62 -33.36 7.93 5.53
CA GLY A 62 -33.98 6.88 6.31
C GLY A 62 -35.37 7.23 6.88
N LYS A 63 -35.77 6.50 7.91
CA LYS A 63 -37.10 6.64 8.55
C LYS A 63 -37.33 8.01 9.19
N GLY A 64 -36.26 8.70 9.60
CA GLY A 64 -36.34 9.90 10.42
C GLY A 64 -36.87 9.63 11.83
N MET A 65 -37.08 10.70 12.59
CA MET A 65 -37.51 10.65 13.99
C MET A 65 -38.64 11.66 14.22
N SER A 66 -39.60 11.32 15.10
CA SER A 66 -40.59 12.25 15.63
C SER A 66 -39.92 13.29 16.54
N GLU A 67 -40.63 14.35 16.88
CA GLU A 67 -40.15 15.39 17.79
C GLU A 67 -39.68 14.81 19.16
N THR A 68 -40.47 13.86 19.68
CA THR A 68 -40.17 13.18 20.95
C THR A 68 -38.95 12.24 20.83
N ASP A 69 -38.94 11.43 19.77
CA ASP A 69 -37.84 10.48 19.55
C ASP A 69 -36.52 11.20 19.27
N ALA A 70 -36.53 12.32 18.54
CA ALA A 70 -35.36 13.14 18.29
C ALA A 70 -34.70 13.60 19.59
N ARG A 71 -35.49 13.99 20.60
CA ARG A 71 -34.96 14.36 21.91
C ARG A 71 -34.49 13.15 22.71
N LEU A 72 -35.31 12.08 22.76
CA LEU A 72 -34.98 10.86 23.50
C LEU A 72 -33.75 10.16 22.97
N SER A 73 -33.43 10.27 21.68
CA SER A 73 -32.27 9.63 21.06
C SER A 73 -30.93 10.08 21.66
N PHE A 74 -30.89 11.23 22.33
CA PHE A 74 -29.70 11.75 23.04
C PHE A 74 -29.68 11.42 24.53
N GLU A 75 -30.70 10.74 25.05
CA GLU A 75 -30.70 10.22 26.42
C GLU A 75 -29.93 8.89 26.48
N ARG A 76 -29.27 8.65 27.60
CA ARG A 76 -28.53 7.40 27.81
C ARG A 76 -29.49 6.23 27.93
N HIS A 77 -29.06 5.10 27.35
CA HIS A 77 -29.84 3.86 27.33
C HIS A 77 -31.18 3.96 26.58
N ALA A 78 -31.39 5.02 25.84
CA ALA A 78 -32.53 5.15 24.94
C ALA A 78 -32.20 4.49 23.58
N THR A 79 -32.94 3.45 23.24
CA THR A 79 -32.74 2.71 21.98
C THR A 79 -34.06 2.17 21.46
N SER A 80 -34.23 2.16 20.14
CA SER A 80 -35.36 1.52 19.45
C SER A 80 -35.08 0.06 19.07
N LYS A 81 -33.85 -0.42 19.32
CA LYS A 81 -33.30 -1.64 18.69
C LYS A 81 -33.39 -2.88 19.59
N ILE A 82 -33.45 -2.72 20.90
CA ILE A 82 -33.61 -3.80 21.90
C ILE A 82 -34.65 -3.40 22.94
N ARG A 83 -35.42 -4.35 23.42
CA ARG A 83 -36.43 -4.14 24.47
C ARG A 83 -36.23 -5.09 25.64
N GLU A 84 -35.75 -6.30 25.38
CA GLU A 84 -35.57 -7.35 26.37
C GLU A 84 -34.13 -7.89 26.35
N ALA A 85 -33.72 -8.51 27.46
CA ALA A 85 -32.39 -9.11 27.54
C ALA A 85 -32.15 -10.23 26.52
N ALA A 86 -33.21 -10.89 26.06
CA ALA A 86 -33.15 -11.93 25.03
C ALA A 86 -32.72 -11.35 23.66
N ASP A 87 -33.05 -10.10 23.37
CA ASP A 87 -32.67 -9.44 22.10
C ASP A 87 -31.16 -9.31 21.95
N LEU A 88 -30.40 -9.29 23.08
CA LEU A 88 -28.94 -9.24 23.06
C LEU A 88 -28.30 -10.45 22.38
N PHE A 89 -28.97 -11.61 22.38
CA PHE A 89 -28.51 -12.85 21.75
C PHE A 89 -28.96 -13.00 20.30
N ALA A 90 -29.81 -12.08 19.80
CA ALA A 90 -30.35 -12.11 18.44
C ALA A 90 -30.08 -10.80 17.69
N LEU A 91 -28.98 -10.11 17.99
CA LEU A 91 -28.65 -8.80 17.43
C LEU A 91 -28.42 -8.87 15.93
N ARG A 92 -29.28 -8.17 15.16
CA ARG A 92 -29.13 -7.96 13.72
C ARG A 92 -28.79 -6.51 13.35
N THR A 93 -28.98 -5.56 14.28
CA THR A 93 -28.68 -4.13 14.08
C THR A 93 -27.23 -3.81 14.40
N MET A 94 -26.67 -2.79 13.75
CA MET A 94 -25.27 -2.36 13.95
C MET A 94 -25.08 -1.73 15.34
N GLY A 95 -25.96 -0.86 15.77
CA GLY A 95 -26.00 -0.29 17.11
C GLY A 95 -27.06 -0.94 18.00
N PHE A 96 -26.89 -0.97 19.33
CA PHE A 96 -27.88 -1.50 20.27
C PHE A 96 -27.86 -0.85 21.66
N ARG A 97 -26.72 -0.24 22.09
CA ARG A 97 -26.52 0.24 23.46
C ARG A 97 -27.27 1.52 23.83
N GLY A 98 -27.68 2.33 22.84
CA GLY A 98 -28.30 3.65 23.08
C GLY A 98 -27.39 4.64 23.80
N GLU A 99 -26.09 4.61 23.52
CA GLU A 99 -25.08 5.45 24.19
C GLU A 99 -24.31 6.35 23.20
N ALA A 100 -24.32 6.05 21.89
CA ALA A 100 -23.49 6.73 20.91
C ALA A 100 -23.86 8.20 20.74
N LEU A 101 -25.14 8.52 20.50
CA LEU A 101 -25.59 9.90 20.33
C LEU A 101 -25.44 10.71 21.62
N ALA A 102 -25.77 10.14 22.78
CA ALA A 102 -25.52 10.76 24.10
C ALA A 102 -24.03 11.07 24.31
N SER A 103 -23.17 10.16 23.92
CA SER A 103 -21.70 10.33 24.01
C SER A 103 -21.17 11.41 23.07
N ILE A 104 -21.69 11.49 21.82
CA ILE A 104 -21.35 12.55 20.87
C ILE A 104 -21.79 13.91 21.42
N ALA A 105 -23.04 14.02 21.89
CA ALA A 105 -23.58 15.27 22.43
C ALA A 105 -22.85 15.75 23.71
N ALA A 106 -22.24 14.84 24.47
CA ALA A 106 -21.46 15.19 25.66
C ALA A 106 -20.14 15.90 25.30
N VAL A 107 -19.58 15.66 24.10
CA VAL A 107 -18.23 16.12 23.73
C VAL A 107 -18.20 17.03 22.50
N ALA A 108 -19.36 17.33 21.90
CA ALA A 108 -19.48 18.13 20.69
C ALA A 108 -20.74 19.04 20.74
N GLU A 109 -20.81 19.98 19.82
CA GLU A 109 -22.01 20.73 19.48
C GLU A 109 -22.75 19.97 18.38
N VAL A 110 -24.02 19.59 18.63
CA VAL A 110 -24.83 18.77 17.72
C VAL A 110 -26.01 19.56 17.22
N GLU A 111 -26.18 19.63 15.92
CA GLU A 111 -27.40 20.07 15.26
C GLU A 111 -28.03 18.87 14.54
N LEU A 112 -29.23 18.49 14.94
CA LEU A 112 -30.04 17.47 14.29
C LEU A 112 -31.22 18.14 13.60
N LYS A 113 -31.45 17.79 12.32
CA LYS A 113 -32.68 18.05 11.60
C LYS A 113 -33.23 16.72 11.14
N THR A 114 -34.45 16.38 11.55
CA THR A 114 -35.04 15.09 11.21
C THR A 114 -36.52 15.20 10.97
N ARG A 115 -37.02 14.36 10.08
CA ARG A 115 -38.44 14.31 9.74
C ARG A 115 -38.87 12.89 9.34
N PRO A 116 -39.86 12.28 10.01
CA PRO A 116 -40.42 11.02 9.56
C PRO A 116 -41.30 11.26 8.34
N VAL A 117 -41.52 10.21 7.54
CA VAL A 117 -42.36 10.27 6.32
C VAL A 117 -43.80 10.71 6.63
N SER A 118 -44.30 10.39 7.83
CA SER A 118 -45.68 10.66 8.27
C SER A 118 -45.97 12.13 8.60
N GLU A 119 -44.92 12.96 8.73
CA GLU A 119 -45.07 14.35 9.18
C GLU A 119 -44.67 15.34 8.07
N GLU A 120 -45.37 16.48 7.99
CA GLU A 120 -45.07 17.55 7.02
C GLU A 120 -43.89 18.42 7.48
N LEU A 121 -43.78 18.69 8.78
CA LEU A 121 -42.73 19.45 9.39
C LEU A 121 -41.77 18.51 10.13
N GLY A 122 -40.51 18.81 10.07
CA GLY A 122 -39.48 18.12 10.85
C GLY A 122 -39.11 18.92 12.10
N THR A 123 -38.20 18.34 12.87
CA THR A 123 -37.69 18.92 14.12
C THR A 123 -36.21 19.28 13.94
N ARG A 124 -35.87 20.49 14.33
CA ARG A 124 -34.47 20.93 14.53
C ARG A 124 -34.18 20.94 16.01
N LEU A 125 -33.09 20.25 16.41
CA LEU A 125 -32.64 20.13 17.77
C LEU A 125 -31.17 20.59 17.86
N LEU A 126 -30.87 21.51 18.79
CA LEU A 126 -29.51 21.96 19.09
C LEU A 126 -29.12 21.48 20.49
N ILE A 127 -27.95 20.84 20.59
CA ILE A 127 -27.43 20.28 21.83
C ILE A 127 -25.93 20.65 21.93
N ALA A 128 -25.50 21.15 23.09
CA ALA A 128 -24.09 21.38 23.38
C ALA A 128 -23.74 20.85 24.77
N GLY A 129 -22.73 19.99 24.88
CA GLY A 129 -22.26 19.44 26.16
C GLY A 129 -23.36 18.75 26.98
N SER A 130 -24.18 17.91 26.33
CA SER A 130 -25.35 17.21 26.87
C SER A 130 -26.51 18.11 27.28
N LYS A 131 -26.53 19.39 26.92
CA LYS A 131 -27.64 20.30 27.22
C LYS A 131 -28.37 20.66 25.95
N VAL A 132 -29.69 20.47 25.93
CA VAL A 132 -30.57 20.95 24.87
C VAL A 132 -30.66 22.48 24.94
N GLU A 133 -30.26 23.16 23.87
CA GLU A 133 -30.29 24.61 23.73
C GLU A 133 -31.61 25.08 23.11
N SER A 134 -32.02 24.42 21.99
CA SER A 134 -33.29 24.72 21.36
C SER A 134 -33.88 23.50 20.69
N GLN A 135 -35.23 23.48 20.55
CA GLN A 135 -35.99 22.52 19.77
C GLN A 135 -37.08 23.28 19.05
N GLU A 136 -37.09 23.19 17.73
CA GLU A 136 -37.93 24.00 16.85
C GLU A 136 -38.47 23.15 15.70
N ALA A 137 -39.71 23.46 15.25
CA ALA A 137 -40.23 22.89 14.02
C ALA A 137 -39.54 23.53 12.81
N VAL A 138 -39.12 22.70 11.84
CA VAL A 138 -38.38 23.15 10.65
C VAL A 138 -38.88 22.39 9.40
N SER A 139 -38.86 23.05 8.26
CA SER A 139 -39.02 22.33 6.98
C SER A 139 -37.73 21.68 6.59
N CYS A 140 -37.72 20.35 6.50
CA CYS A 140 -36.56 19.57 6.06
C CYS A 140 -37.00 18.33 5.25
N PRO A 141 -36.11 17.73 4.43
CA PRO A 141 -36.36 16.45 3.78
C PRO A 141 -36.67 15.34 4.78
N LYS A 142 -37.27 14.25 4.32
CA LYS A 142 -37.37 13.03 5.15
C LYS A 142 -36.00 12.49 5.50
N GLY A 143 -35.90 11.75 6.62
CA GLY A 143 -34.62 11.19 7.10
C GLY A 143 -34.02 12.05 8.18
N SER A 144 -32.72 11.97 8.36
CA SER A 144 -32.00 12.72 9.40
C SER A 144 -30.74 13.38 8.84
N ASN A 145 -30.43 14.55 9.40
CA ASN A 145 -29.23 15.32 9.11
C ASN A 145 -28.56 15.70 10.43
N PHE A 146 -27.48 15.02 10.73
CA PHE A 146 -26.65 15.27 11.91
C PHE A 146 -25.45 16.14 11.51
N SER A 147 -25.29 17.30 12.16
CA SER A 147 -24.11 18.15 12.04
C SER A 147 -23.40 18.22 13.39
N ILE A 148 -22.24 17.60 13.48
CA ILE A 148 -21.42 17.53 14.69
C ILE A 148 -20.29 18.54 14.53
N LYS A 149 -20.30 19.58 15.36
CA LYS A 149 -19.36 20.70 15.28
C LYS A 149 -18.43 20.71 16.50
N ASN A 150 -17.23 21.22 16.31
CA ASN A 150 -16.28 21.51 17.40
C ASN A 150 -16.00 20.29 18.32
N LEU A 151 -15.75 19.11 17.72
CA LEU A 151 -15.48 17.88 18.49
C LEU A 151 -14.42 18.11 19.57
N PHE A 152 -14.72 17.67 20.82
CA PHE A 152 -13.91 17.87 22.03
C PHE A 152 -13.73 19.34 22.45
N PHE A 153 -14.67 20.23 22.12
CA PHE A 153 -14.60 21.65 22.50
C PHE A 153 -14.46 21.84 24.01
N ASN A 154 -15.11 20.98 24.80
CA ASN A 154 -15.13 21.01 26.26
C ASN A 154 -14.09 20.10 26.94
N ILE A 155 -13.23 19.41 26.14
CA ILE A 155 -12.15 18.54 26.62
C ILE A 155 -10.83 18.92 25.94
N PRO A 156 -10.15 20.02 26.34
CA PRO A 156 -8.95 20.51 25.66
C PRO A 156 -7.82 19.49 25.58
N ALA A 157 -7.68 18.60 26.56
CA ALA A 157 -6.68 17.55 26.57
C ALA A 157 -6.88 16.61 25.36
N ARG A 158 -8.12 16.10 25.14
CA ARG A 158 -8.41 15.22 24.00
C ARG A 158 -8.25 15.92 22.66
N ARG A 159 -8.65 17.20 22.57
CA ARG A 159 -8.46 17.98 21.34
C ARG A 159 -6.98 18.08 20.95
N LYS A 160 -6.07 18.18 21.92
CA LYS A 160 -4.62 18.17 21.68
C LYS A 160 -4.08 16.80 21.25
N PHE A 161 -4.75 15.70 21.61
CA PHE A 161 -4.36 14.34 21.21
C PHE A 161 -4.89 13.94 19.83
N LEU A 162 -5.68 14.78 19.14
CA LEU A 162 -6.05 14.54 17.75
C LEU A 162 -4.81 14.65 16.86
N LYS A 163 -4.68 13.68 15.99
CA LYS A 163 -3.56 13.59 15.05
C LYS A 163 -3.63 14.65 13.95
N ALA A 164 -2.64 14.62 13.03
CA ALA A 164 -2.66 15.45 11.83
C ALA A 164 -3.93 15.20 11.00
N ASN A 165 -4.39 16.20 10.23
CA ASN A 165 -5.63 16.10 9.44
C ASN A 165 -5.59 14.92 8.46
N SER A 166 -4.45 14.66 7.82
CA SER A 166 -4.28 13.50 6.93
C SER A 166 -4.52 12.16 7.64
N THR A 167 -4.00 12.00 8.86
CA THR A 167 -4.17 10.78 9.65
C THR A 167 -5.61 10.61 10.13
N GLU A 168 -6.25 11.67 10.62
CA GLU A 168 -7.66 11.58 11.04
C GLU A 168 -8.58 11.33 9.84
N LEU A 169 -8.32 11.95 8.68
CA LEU A 169 -9.06 11.69 7.46
C LEU A 169 -8.88 10.23 6.99
N SER A 170 -7.65 9.71 7.00
CA SER A 170 -7.38 8.30 6.67
C SER A 170 -8.13 7.33 7.59
N ASN A 171 -8.21 7.62 8.89
CA ASN A 171 -9.01 6.82 9.82
C ASN A 171 -10.51 6.86 9.49
N ILE A 172 -11.03 8.05 9.14
CA ILE A 172 -12.44 8.21 8.72
C ILE A 172 -12.71 7.39 7.46
N LEU A 173 -11.85 7.53 6.45
CA LEU A 173 -11.98 6.80 5.18
C LEU A 173 -11.95 5.30 5.40
N THR A 174 -11.05 4.80 6.27
CA THR A 174 -10.97 3.38 6.60
C THR A 174 -12.26 2.84 7.24
N GLU A 175 -12.88 3.57 8.18
CA GLU A 175 -14.16 3.15 8.76
C GLU A 175 -15.32 3.25 7.74
N PHE A 176 -15.33 4.29 6.91
CA PHE A 176 -16.30 4.45 5.85
C PHE A 176 -16.20 3.32 4.79
N GLU A 177 -14.99 2.99 4.35
CA GLU A 177 -14.72 1.88 3.43
C GLU A 177 -15.25 0.55 3.98
N ARG A 178 -15.03 0.27 5.27
CA ARG A 178 -15.53 -0.94 5.93
C ARG A 178 -17.04 -1.05 5.87
N ILE A 179 -17.75 0.06 6.13
CA ILE A 179 -19.20 0.09 6.11
C ILE A 179 -19.73 -0.02 4.67
N ALA A 180 -19.12 0.73 3.73
CA ALA A 180 -19.52 0.73 2.33
C ALA A 180 -19.34 -0.63 1.64
N LEU A 181 -18.37 -1.44 2.09
CA LEU A 181 -18.14 -2.81 1.59
C LEU A 181 -19.21 -3.80 2.06
N VAL A 182 -19.81 -3.57 3.22
CA VAL A 182 -20.83 -4.45 3.79
C VAL A 182 -22.20 -4.20 3.16
N HIS A 183 -22.49 -2.95 2.81
CA HIS A 183 -23.78 -2.49 2.33
C HIS A 183 -23.73 -2.00 0.87
N PRO A 184 -23.50 -2.92 -0.10
CA PRO A 184 -23.49 -2.55 -1.52
C PRO A 184 -24.86 -2.09 -2.05
N GLU A 185 -25.95 -2.40 -1.31
CA GLU A 185 -27.33 -2.00 -1.57
C GLU A 185 -27.65 -0.55 -1.18
N VAL A 186 -26.77 0.13 -0.44
CA VAL A 186 -26.91 1.53 -0.05
C VAL A 186 -25.98 2.40 -0.89
N ALA A 187 -26.46 3.56 -1.33
CA ALA A 187 -25.63 4.56 -2.00
C ALA A 187 -24.87 5.40 -0.96
N PHE A 188 -23.56 5.53 -1.13
CA PHE A 188 -22.70 6.28 -0.23
C PHE A 188 -21.92 7.37 -0.96
N TYR A 189 -21.93 8.56 -0.39
CA TYR A 189 -21.16 9.71 -0.87
C TYR A 189 -20.34 10.29 0.27
N LEU A 190 -19.07 10.59 0.01
CA LEU A 190 -18.20 11.21 1.01
C LEU A 190 -17.45 12.39 0.40
N TYR A 191 -17.57 13.53 1.09
CA TYR A 191 -16.91 14.79 0.72
C TYR A 191 -15.97 15.24 1.84
N SER A 192 -14.80 15.76 1.47
CA SER A 192 -13.86 16.36 2.40
C SER A 192 -13.46 17.73 1.90
N ASN A 193 -13.71 18.80 2.69
CA ASN A 193 -13.47 20.19 2.32
C ASN A 193 -14.00 20.49 0.90
N ASP A 194 -15.27 20.15 0.64
CA ASP A 194 -15.99 20.31 -0.63
C ASP A 194 -15.47 19.46 -1.81
N THR A 195 -14.44 18.63 -1.60
CA THR A 195 -13.94 17.70 -2.61
C THR A 195 -14.62 16.34 -2.45
N GLU A 196 -15.19 15.79 -3.54
CA GLU A 196 -15.76 14.44 -3.57
C GLU A 196 -14.64 13.40 -3.52
N LEU A 197 -14.61 12.59 -2.47
CA LEU A 197 -13.65 11.49 -2.32
C LEU A 197 -14.26 10.14 -2.72
N PHE A 198 -15.52 9.91 -2.40
CA PHE A 198 -16.25 8.71 -2.77
C PHE A 198 -17.61 9.04 -3.36
N ASN A 199 -17.92 8.36 -4.47
CA ASN A 199 -19.22 8.33 -5.12
C ASN A 199 -19.55 6.85 -5.42
N LEU A 200 -20.32 6.24 -4.54
CA LEU A 200 -20.59 4.80 -4.52
C LEU A 200 -22.10 4.56 -4.65
N PRO A 201 -22.69 4.64 -5.86
CA PRO A 201 -24.10 4.31 -6.05
C PRO A 201 -24.37 2.85 -5.71
N VAL A 202 -25.63 2.45 -5.65
CA VAL A 202 -26.03 1.04 -5.47
C VAL A 202 -25.43 0.19 -6.59
N MET A 203 -24.70 -0.85 -6.21
CA MET A 203 -23.97 -1.70 -7.17
C MET A 203 -23.70 -3.09 -6.57
N PRO A 204 -23.43 -4.12 -7.42
CA PRO A 204 -22.99 -5.43 -6.93
C PRO A 204 -21.69 -5.36 -6.12
N LEU A 205 -21.53 -6.24 -5.14
CA LEU A 205 -20.38 -6.27 -4.23
C LEU A 205 -19.03 -6.20 -4.96
N ARG A 206 -18.85 -6.96 -6.03
CA ARG A 206 -17.60 -6.96 -6.81
C ARG A 206 -17.29 -5.58 -7.38
N GLN A 207 -18.30 -4.88 -7.90
CA GLN A 207 -18.15 -3.52 -8.41
C GLN A 207 -17.88 -2.53 -7.27
N ARG A 208 -18.49 -2.72 -6.09
CA ARG A 208 -18.24 -1.92 -4.89
C ARG A 208 -16.78 -2.03 -4.45
N ILE A 209 -16.20 -3.24 -4.39
CA ILE A 209 -14.79 -3.45 -4.08
C ILE A 209 -13.89 -2.71 -5.09
N MET A 210 -14.22 -2.78 -6.39
CA MET A 210 -13.47 -2.06 -7.42
C MET A 210 -13.59 -0.54 -7.33
N ALA A 211 -14.76 -0.04 -6.95
CA ALA A 211 -14.99 1.41 -6.79
C ALA A 211 -14.18 1.96 -5.60
N VAL A 212 -13.99 1.16 -4.55
CA VAL A 212 -13.22 1.53 -3.35
C VAL A 212 -11.72 1.38 -3.56
N PHE A 213 -11.24 0.24 -4.10
CA PHE A 213 -9.81 -0.11 -4.15
C PHE A 213 -9.18 -0.05 -5.54
N GLY A 214 -9.96 0.31 -6.55
CA GLY A 214 -9.47 0.49 -7.91
C GLY A 214 -9.80 -0.67 -8.87
N LYS A 215 -9.95 -0.32 -10.16
CA LYS A 215 -10.42 -1.23 -11.22
C LYS A 215 -9.49 -2.41 -11.50
N LYS A 216 -8.19 -2.28 -11.19
CA LYS A 216 -7.20 -3.36 -11.39
C LYS A 216 -7.54 -4.65 -10.61
N LEU A 217 -8.24 -4.52 -9.47
CA LEU A 217 -8.67 -5.68 -8.66
C LEU A 217 -9.65 -6.60 -9.39
N ASN A 218 -10.38 -6.13 -10.40
CA ASN A 218 -11.40 -6.94 -11.08
C ASN A 218 -10.86 -8.26 -11.66
N GLN A 219 -9.72 -8.20 -12.34
CA GLN A 219 -9.07 -9.38 -12.96
C GLN A 219 -8.33 -10.25 -11.96
N GLN A 220 -8.11 -9.73 -10.76
CA GLN A 220 -7.31 -10.35 -9.72
C GLN A 220 -8.12 -11.14 -8.69
N LEU A 221 -9.45 -10.95 -8.63
CA LEU A 221 -10.32 -11.55 -7.62
C LEU A 221 -10.98 -12.84 -8.11
N LEU A 222 -10.85 -13.89 -7.30
CA LEU A 222 -11.52 -15.18 -7.40
C LEU A 222 -12.71 -15.20 -6.44
N SER A 223 -13.86 -15.73 -6.84
CA SER A 223 -15.02 -15.84 -5.98
C SER A 223 -14.88 -17.02 -5.02
N VAL A 224 -15.27 -16.80 -3.78
CA VAL A 224 -15.45 -17.83 -2.76
C VAL A 224 -16.93 -17.89 -2.41
N ASP A 225 -17.55 -19.05 -2.53
CA ASP A 225 -18.96 -19.24 -2.15
C ASP A 225 -19.14 -20.69 -1.64
N VAL A 226 -19.41 -20.81 -0.35
CA VAL A 226 -19.64 -22.09 0.33
C VAL A 226 -20.80 -21.94 1.29
N ASN A 227 -21.78 -22.81 1.18
CA ASN A 227 -22.94 -22.85 2.05
C ASN A 227 -22.98 -24.18 2.80
N THR A 228 -22.90 -24.11 4.12
CA THR A 228 -22.99 -25.27 5.02
C THR A 228 -24.13 -25.08 6.04
N THR A 229 -24.44 -26.09 6.79
CA THR A 229 -25.44 -26.00 7.87
C THR A 229 -25.02 -25.12 9.05
N MET A 230 -23.70 -24.85 9.19
CA MET A 230 -23.15 -24.06 10.31
C MET A 230 -22.89 -22.62 9.93
N ILE A 231 -22.45 -22.39 8.69
CA ILE A 231 -22.00 -21.09 8.22
C ILE A 231 -22.11 -20.99 6.70
N LYS A 232 -22.47 -19.81 6.22
CA LYS A 232 -22.35 -19.45 4.82
C LYS A 232 -21.15 -18.50 4.67
N ILE A 233 -20.23 -18.84 3.78
CA ILE A 233 -19.05 -18.05 3.46
C ILE A 233 -19.16 -17.59 2.02
N SER A 234 -19.11 -16.31 1.80
CA SER A 234 -19.10 -15.71 0.46
C SER A 234 -18.03 -14.63 0.34
N GLY A 235 -17.68 -14.24 -0.87
CA GLY A 235 -16.74 -13.14 -1.08
C GLY A 235 -15.70 -13.41 -2.13
N PHE A 236 -14.52 -12.81 -1.95
CA PHE A 236 -13.44 -12.82 -2.93
C PHE A 236 -12.07 -12.96 -2.28
N VAL A 237 -11.18 -13.71 -2.93
CA VAL A 237 -9.76 -13.80 -2.60
C VAL A 237 -8.95 -13.47 -3.84
N ALA A 238 -7.77 -12.90 -3.66
CA ALA A 238 -6.94 -12.49 -4.78
C ALA A 238 -6.13 -13.66 -5.36
N LYS A 239 -5.79 -13.60 -6.64
CA LYS A 239 -4.91 -14.56 -7.30
C LYS A 239 -3.52 -14.58 -6.65
N PRO A 240 -2.83 -15.73 -6.58
CA PRO A 240 -1.49 -15.84 -5.97
C PRO A 240 -0.45 -14.88 -6.59
N GLU A 241 -0.54 -14.63 -7.90
CA GLU A 241 0.35 -13.73 -8.65
C GLU A 241 0.29 -12.27 -8.17
N THR A 242 -0.72 -11.92 -7.39
CA THR A 242 -0.94 -10.56 -6.85
C THR A 242 -0.50 -10.40 -5.41
N SER A 243 0.25 -11.38 -4.88
CA SER A 243 0.80 -11.33 -3.52
C SER A 243 1.70 -10.09 -3.34
N ARG A 244 1.77 -9.58 -2.12
CA ARG A 244 2.51 -8.36 -1.77
C ARG A 244 3.19 -8.52 -0.41
N LYS A 245 4.36 -7.90 -0.27
CA LYS A 245 5.05 -7.87 1.03
C LYS A 245 4.28 -7.05 2.08
N LYS A 246 3.58 -6.00 1.65
CA LYS A 246 2.76 -5.12 2.50
C LYS A 246 1.59 -4.51 1.70
N GLY A 247 0.58 -4.01 2.41
CA GLY A 247 -0.53 -3.29 1.79
C GLY A 247 -1.55 -4.19 1.08
N ALA A 248 -1.69 -5.42 1.53
CA ALA A 248 -2.78 -6.29 1.10
C ALA A 248 -4.09 -5.89 1.81
N HIS A 249 -5.19 -5.80 1.04
CA HIS A 249 -6.51 -5.45 1.57
C HIS A 249 -7.16 -6.68 2.19
N GLN A 250 -7.25 -6.73 3.51
CA GLN A 250 -7.66 -7.92 4.26
C GLN A 250 -8.90 -7.63 5.10
N TYR A 251 -10.05 -8.10 4.64
CA TYR A 251 -11.34 -7.79 5.25
C TYR A 251 -12.12 -9.07 5.55
N PHE A 252 -12.52 -9.21 6.80
CA PHE A 252 -13.53 -10.17 7.23
C PHE A 252 -14.76 -9.43 7.72
N PHE A 253 -15.91 -9.96 7.34
CA PHE A 253 -17.20 -9.45 7.79
C PHE A 253 -18.06 -10.61 8.32
N VAL A 254 -18.78 -10.40 9.41
CA VAL A 254 -19.73 -11.36 9.97
C VAL A 254 -21.06 -10.67 10.25
N ASN A 255 -22.13 -11.19 9.69
CA ASN A 255 -23.48 -10.64 9.85
C ASN A 255 -23.53 -9.11 9.67
N GLY A 256 -22.86 -8.59 8.64
CA GLY A 256 -22.80 -7.16 8.36
C GLY A 256 -21.76 -6.36 9.17
N ARG A 257 -20.89 -6.96 9.97
CA ARG A 257 -19.90 -6.27 10.81
C ARG A 257 -18.49 -6.59 10.40
N TYR A 258 -17.62 -5.59 10.34
CA TYR A 258 -16.18 -5.81 10.19
C TYR A 258 -15.60 -6.49 11.42
N MET A 259 -14.75 -7.51 11.20
CA MET A 259 -14.02 -8.16 12.28
C MET A 259 -12.53 -8.33 11.96
N ARG A 260 -11.72 -8.40 13.00
CA ARG A 260 -10.34 -8.88 12.96
C ARG A 260 -10.28 -10.24 13.62
N HIS A 261 -9.81 -11.25 12.90
CA HIS A 261 -9.70 -12.60 13.42
C HIS A 261 -8.38 -13.24 12.99
N PRO A 262 -7.32 -13.18 13.82
CA PRO A 262 -6.00 -13.69 13.46
C PRO A 262 -6.00 -15.18 13.11
N TYR A 263 -6.85 -15.97 13.76
CA TYR A 263 -6.97 -17.40 13.50
C TYR A 263 -7.56 -17.68 12.10
N PHE A 264 -8.57 -16.93 11.67
CA PHE A 264 -9.13 -17.06 10.32
C PHE A 264 -8.19 -16.46 9.25
N HIS A 265 -7.46 -15.41 9.59
CA HIS A 265 -6.41 -14.91 8.72
C HIS A 265 -5.39 -16.01 8.40
N LYS A 266 -4.97 -16.77 9.43
CA LYS A 266 -4.08 -17.91 9.24
C LYS A 266 -4.70 -18.97 8.33
N ALA A 267 -6.01 -19.28 8.44
CA ALA A 267 -6.69 -20.23 7.56
C ALA A 267 -6.60 -19.85 6.08
N VAL A 268 -6.77 -18.55 5.78
CA VAL A 268 -6.59 -18.03 4.42
C VAL A 268 -5.15 -18.16 3.98
N MET A 269 -4.20 -17.72 4.80
CA MET A 269 -2.77 -17.74 4.45
C MET A 269 -2.23 -19.16 4.27
N ASP A 270 -2.64 -20.12 5.09
CA ASP A 270 -2.28 -21.55 4.96
C ASP A 270 -2.78 -22.15 3.62
N ALA A 271 -3.88 -21.64 3.08
CA ALA A 271 -4.34 -22.06 1.74
C ALA A 271 -3.42 -21.57 0.61
N TYR A 272 -2.65 -20.52 0.84
CA TYR A 272 -1.68 -19.93 -0.11
C TYR A 272 -0.23 -20.35 0.15
N GLU A 273 0.07 -21.12 1.20
CA GLU A 273 1.44 -21.39 1.69
C GLU A 273 2.42 -21.85 0.60
N GLN A 274 1.93 -22.68 -0.35
CA GLN A 274 2.76 -23.20 -1.45
C GLN A 274 2.66 -22.35 -2.75
N LEU A 275 1.82 -21.33 -2.77
CA LEU A 275 1.49 -20.56 -3.97
C LEU A 275 2.11 -19.16 -3.98
N ILE A 276 2.54 -18.66 -2.82
CA ILE A 276 3.10 -17.33 -2.68
C ILE A 276 4.45 -17.38 -1.94
N PRO A 277 5.36 -16.42 -2.18
CA PRO A 277 6.62 -16.32 -1.44
C PRO A 277 6.41 -16.14 0.06
N ALA A 278 7.29 -16.73 0.86
CA ALA A 278 7.22 -16.63 2.32
C ALA A 278 7.28 -15.16 2.80
N GLY A 279 6.33 -14.78 3.65
CA GLY A 279 6.23 -13.42 4.20
C GLY A 279 5.43 -12.44 3.34
N GLU A 280 4.89 -12.86 2.20
CA GLU A 280 3.96 -12.08 1.41
C GLU A 280 2.52 -12.29 1.85
N GLN A 281 1.65 -11.33 1.55
CA GLN A 281 0.25 -11.28 1.93
C GLN A 281 -0.65 -11.21 0.71
N ILE A 282 -1.87 -11.72 0.87
CA ILE A 282 -2.92 -11.72 -0.15
C ILE A 282 -4.08 -10.83 0.27
N SER A 283 -4.71 -10.16 -0.70
CA SER A 283 -5.95 -9.43 -0.48
C SER A 283 -7.15 -10.37 -0.48
N TYR A 284 -8.06 -10.17 0.47
CA TYR A 284 -9.30 -10.93 0.55
C TYR A 284 -10.43 -10.09 1.15
N PHE A 285 -11.67 -10.42 0.74
CA PHE A 285 -12.92 -9.81 1.18
C PHE A 285 -13.91 -10.95 1.44
N ILE A 286 -13.98 -11.41 2.69
CA ILE A 286 -14.71 -12.62 3.07
C ILE A 286 -15.83 -12.27 4.02
N TYR A 287 -17.03 -12.73 3.70
CA TYR A 287 -18.29 -12.48 4.40
C TYR A 287 -18.80 -13.78 5.00
N PHE A 288 -19.09 -13.74 6.29
CA PHE A 288 -19.65 -14.84 7.06
C PHE A 288 -21.09 -14.50 7.42
N GLU A 289 -22.01 -15.40 7.09
CA GLU A 289 -23.37 -15.40 7.60
C GLU A 289 -23.50 -16.57 8.59
N VAL A 290 -23.72 -16.26 9.86
CA VAL A 290 -23.79 -17.22 10.97
C VAL A 290 -25.01 -16.91 11.81
N ASP A 291 -25.63 -17.93 12.42
CA ASP A 291 -26.71 -17.70 13.39
C ASP A 291 -26.19 -16.80 14.54
N PRO A 292 -26.82 -15.67 14.84
CA PRO A 292 -26.40 -14.80 15.94
C PRO A 292 -26.24 -15.49 17.30
N ALA A 293 -26.96 -16.60 17.54
CA ALA A 293 -26.84 -17.40 18.76
C ALA A 293 -25.47 -18.08 18.91
N ASN A 294 -24.76 -18.32 17.80
CA ASN A 294 -23.47 -19.04 17.79
C ASN A 294 -22.26 -18.09 17.83
N ILE A 295 -22.47 -16.79 18.00
CA ILE A 295 -21.43 -15.77 18.06
C ILE A 295 -21.60 -14.84 19.25
N ASP A 296 -20.47 -14.45 19.89
CA ASP A 296 -20.46 -13.36 20.87
C ASP A 296 -19.75 -12.13 20.29
N VAL A 297 -20.52 -11.06 20.09
CA VAL A 297 -20.07 -9.77 19.53
C VAL A 297 -19.70 -8.78 20.65
N ASN A 298 -20.15 -9.01 21.88
CA ASN A 298 -20.04 -8.05 22.99
C ASN A 298 -18.75 -8.24 23.82
N ILE A 299 -17.63 -8.55 23.19
CA ILE A 299 -16.36 -8.81 23.87
C ILE A 299 -15.57 -7.52 24.10
N HIS A 300 -15.56 -6.62 23.10
CA HIS A 300 -14.80 -5.37 23.14
C HIS A 300 -15.69 -4.15 22.81
N PRO A 301 -15.44 -2.96 23.37
CA PRO A 301 -16.19 -1.75 23.06
C PRO A 301 -16.26 -1.41 21.57
N THR A 302 -15.18 -1.67 20.82
CA THR A 302 -15.10 -1.44 19.37
C THR A 302 -15.84 -2.48 18.53
N LYS A 303 -16.31 -3.60 19.14
CA LYS A 303 -17.03 -4.69 18.48
C LYS A 303 -16.29 -5.33 17.28
N THR A 304 -14.97 -5.19 17.23
CA THR A 304 -14.13 -5.73 16.13
C THR A 304 -13.60 -7.13 16.40
N GLU A 305 -13.66 -7.59 17.64
CA GLU A 305 -13.31 -8.94 18.05
C GLU A 305 -14.59 -9.72 18.33
N ILE A 306 -14.74 -10.85 17.68
CA ILE A 306 -15.94 -11.70 17.74
C ILE A 306 -15.49 -13.11 18.05
N LYS A 307 -16.15 -13.78 19.01
CA LYS A 307 -15.94 -15.20 19.29
C LYS A 307 -17.03 -16.03 18.63
N PHE A 308 -16.60 -17.13 18.07
CA PHE A 308 -17.49 -18.12 17.47
C PHE A 308 -17.52 -19.37 18.37
N GLU A 309 -18.66 -19.99 18.48
CA GLU A 309 -18.79 -21.22 19.28
C GLU A 309 -17.91 -22.35 18.73
N ASN A 310 -17.80 -22.48 17.39
CA ASN A 310 -17.09 -23.55 16.70
C ASN A 310 -15.97 -23.03 15.78
N GLU A 311 -15.01 -22.24 16.31
CA GLU A 311 -13.93 -21.61 15.54
C GLU A 311 -13.11 -22.60 14.71
N GLN A 312 -12.84 -23.80 15.24
CA GLN A 312 -12.02 -24.81 14.56
C GLN A 312 -12.72 -25.37 13.32
N ALA A 313 -14.02 -25.63 13.40
CA ALA A 313 -14.80 -26.12 12.26
C ALA A 313 -14.90 -25.03 11.17
N ILE A 314 -15.15 -23.79 11.57
CA ILE A 314 -15.18 -22.64 10.65
C ILE A 314 -13.82 -22.45 9.96
N TRP A 315 -12.73 -22.60 10.70
CA TRP A 315 -11.38 -22.53 10.14
C TRP A 315 -11.16 -23.56 9.03
N GLN A 316 -11.58 -24.81 9.25
CA GLN A 316 -11.46 -25.88 8.26
C GLN A 316 -12.31 -25.62 7.02
N ILE A 317 -13.56 -25.16 7.21
CA ILE A 317 -14.47 -24.81 6.12
C ILE A 317 -13.88 -23.66 5.30
N LEU A 318 -13.39 -22.61 5.96
CA LEU A 318 -12.76 -21.45 5.30
C LEU A 318 -11.53 -21.86 4.50
N SER A 319 -10.61 -22.63 5.09
CA SER A 319 -9.42 -23.12 4.40
C SER A 319 -9.77 -23.97 3.17
N ALA A 320 -10.76 -24.87 3.30
CA ALA A 320 -11.25 -25.69 2.20
C ALA A 320 -11.90 -24.83 1.09
N ALA A 321 -12.72 -23.84 1.45
CA ALA A 321 -13.38 -22.92 0.51
C ALA A 321 -12.37 -22.11 -0.30
N VAL A 322 -11.32 -21.60 0.35
CA VAL A 322 -10.25 -20.85 -0.33
C VAL A 322 -9.45 -21.78 -1.24
N LYS A 323 -9.07 -22.98 -0.78
CA LYS A 323 -8.37 -23.98 -1.60
C LYS A 323 -9.18 -24.42 -2.82
N GLU A 324 -10.49 -24.59 -2.67
CA GLU A 324 -11.39 -24.92 -3.79
C GLU A 324 -11.41 -23.82 -4.84
N SER A 325 -11.49 -22.56 -4.40
CA SER A 325 -11.47 -21.39 -5.32
C SER A 325 -10.15 -21.27 -6.07
N LEU A 326 -9.03 -21.54 -5.41
CA LEU A 326 -7.70 -21.59 -6.00
C LEU A 326 -7.54 -22.79 -6.96
N GLY A 327 -8.07 -23.95 -6.60
CA GLY A 327 -8.05 -25.15 -7.44
C GLY A 327 -8.84 -24.98 -8.73
N LYS A 328 -10.03 -24.37 -8.65
CA LYS A 328 -10.83 -24.03 -9.85
C LYS A 328 -10.07 -23.09 -10.79
N PHE A 329 -9.33 -22.12 -10.26
CA PHE A 329 -8.52 -21.21 -11.07
C PHE A 329 -7.32 -21.95 -11.73
N SER A 330 -6.61 -22.81 -10.97
CA SER A 330 -5.45 -23.54 -11.50
C SER A 330 -5.83 -24.66 -12.49
N ALA A 331 -7.06 -25.16 -12.41
CA ALA A 331 -7.57 -26.20 -13.30
C ALA A 331 -8.04 -25.69 -14.68
N ILE A 332 -8.23 -24.37 -14.82
CA ILE A 332 -8.56 -23.73 -16.09
C ILE A 332 -7.26 -23.15 -16.64
N PRO A 333 -6.56 -23.80 -17.61
CA PRO A 333 -5.47 -23.15 -18.31
C PRO A 333 -6.10 -21.98 -19.08
N THR A 334 -5.93 -20.76 -18.61
CA THR A 334 -6.19 -19.56 -19.39
C THR A 334 -5.09 -19.46 -20.44
N ILE A 335 -5.26 -20.17 -21.54
CA ILE A 335 -4.59 -19.81 -22.77
C ILE A 335 -5.39 -18.60 -23.28
N ASP A 336 -5.03 -17.42 -22.81
CA ASP A 336 -5.44 -16.17 -23.44
C ASP A 336 -4.70 -16.09 -24.78
N PHE A 337 -5.36 -16.57 -25.80
CA PHE A 337 -5.01 -16.15 -27.15
C PHE A 337 -5.54 -14.72 -27.27
N ASP A 338 -4.65 -13.76 -27.37
CA ASP A 338 -4.97 -12.42 -27.86
C ASP A 338 -5.63 -12.57 -29.22
N THR A 339 -6.95 -12.45 -29.25
CA THR A 339 -7.76 -12.63 -30.47
C THR A 339 -7.90 -11.33 -31.26
N GLU A 340 -7.19 -10.26 -30.88
CA GLU A 340 -7.28 -8.97 -31.60
C GLU A 340 -6.65 -8.97 -32.98
N ASP A 341 -5.81 -9.97 -33.35
CA ASP A 341 -5.16 -10.10 -34.66
C ASP A 341 -5.38 -11.46 -35.34
N MET A 342 -6.40 -12.20 -34.96
CA MET A 342 -6.71 -13.44 -35.71
C MET A 342 -7.43 -13.13 -37.03
N PRO A 343 -6.88 -13.57 -38.19
CA PRO A 343 -7.62 -13.52 -39.42
C PRO A 343 -8.87 -14.41 -39.32
N ASP A 344 -10.00 -13.88 -39.77
CA ASP A 344 -11.28 -14.59 -39.83
C ASP A 344 -11.09 -15.95 -40.53
N ILE A 345 -11.17 -17.03 -39.75
CA ILE A 345 -11.16 -18.39 -40.30
C ILE A 345 -12.58 -18.63 -40.79
N PRO A 346 -12.81 -18.74 -42.12
CA PRO A 346 -14.14 -18.98 -42.64
C PRO A 346 -14.68 -20.32 -42.12
N ALA A 347 -15.90 -20.31 -41.60
CA ALA A 347 -16.57 -21.50 -41.10
C ALA A 347 -16.57 -22.59 -42.21
N PHE A 348 -16.01 -23.76 -41.92
CA PHE A 348 -16.06 -24.90 -42.79
C PHE A 348 -17.52 -25.30 -43.06
N GLU A 349 -17.98 -25.17 -44.29
CA GLU A 349 -19.25 -25.77 -44.73
C GLU A 349 -19.16 -27.30 -44.62
N GLN A 350 -19.95 -27.87 -43.71
CA GLN A 350 -20.13 -29.31 -43.57
C GLN A 350 -20.92 -29.87 -44.74
N ALA A 351 -20.29 -30.06 -45.88
CA ALA A 351 -20.91 -30.84 -46.97
C ALA A 351 -19.90 -31.42 -47.97
N ARG A 352 -18.96 -32.25 -47.49
CA ARG A 352 -18.33 -33.29 -48.34
C ARG A 352 -17.80 -34.41 -47.44
N PRO A 353 -18.09 -35.71 -47.74
CA PRO A 353 -17.47 -36.80 -46.99
C PRO A 353 -15.96 -36.81 -47.28
N ILE A 354 -15.19 -36.75 -46.21
CA ILE A 354 -13.72 -36.79 -46.25
C ILE A 354 -13.32 -38.23 -46.57
N GLU A 355 -12.84 -38.50 -47.79
CA GLU A 355 -12.15 -39.76 -48.07
C GLU A 355 -10.79 -39.75 -47.34
N PRO A 356 -10.43 -40.82 -46.62
CA PRO A 356 -9.14 -40.90 -45.96
C PRO A 356 -8.01 -40.92 -47.02
N PRO A 357 -6.89 -40.20 -46.76
CA PRO A 357 -5.78 -40.17 -47.72
C PRO A 357 -5.22 -41.57 -47.93
N LYS A 358 -5.17 -42.02 -49.19
CA LYS A 358 -4.52 -43.28 -49.58
C LYS A 358 -3.01 -43.07 -49.52
N VAL A 359 -2.37 -43.72 -48.57
CA VAL A 359 -0.90 -43.72 -48.48
C VAL A 359 -0.35 -44.66 -49.53
N HIS A 360 0.25 -44.12 -50.61
CA HIS A 360 1.07 -44.85 -51.57
C HIS A 360 2.50 -44.92 -51.03
N TYR A 361 2.91 -46.09 -50.55
CA TYR A 361 4.32 -46.31 -50.21
C TYR A 361 4.96 -47.04 -51.39
N ASN A 362 6.11 -46.51 -51.81
CA ASN A 362 6.92 -47.08 -52.85
C ASN A 362 7.77 -48.18 -52.21
N THR A 363 7.50 -49.45 -52.59
CA THR A 363 8.21 -50.63 -52.06
C THR A 363 9.68 -50.69 -52.50
N ASP A 364 10.08 -49.88 -53.51
CA ASP A 364 11.45 -49.87 -54.06
C ASP A 364 12.32 -48.71 -53.57
N PHE A 365 11.84 -47.95 -52.52
CA PHE A 365 12.59 -46.84 -51.95
C PHE A 365 13.69 -47.37 -51.01
N ASN A 366 14.95 -47.24 -51.50
CA ASN A 366 16.13 -47.52 -50.68
C ASN A 366 16.87 -46.22 -50.34
N PRO A 367 16.87 -45.78 -49.08
CA PRO A 367 17.47 -44.52 -48.74
C PRO A 367 19.00 -44.47 -48.82
N PHE A 368 19.65 -45.58 -49.10
CA PHE A 368 21.13 -45.71 -49.23
C PHE A 368 21.65 -45.83 -50.66
N LYS A 369 20.81 -45.68 -51.67
CA LYS A 369 21.28 -45.66 -53.10
C LYS A 369 21.33 -44.22 -53.60
N THR A 370 22.54 -43.68 -53.68
CA THR A 370 22.85 -42.48 -54.46
C THR A 370 22.82 -42.85 -55.96
N SER A 371 21.84 -42.35 -56.73
CA SER A 371 21.86 -42.40 -58.17
C SER A 371 21.92 -40.99 -58.74
N SER A 372 22.98 -40.79 -59.50
CA SER A 372 23.21 -39.69 -60.45
C SER A 372 22.20 -39.64 -61.56
N ALA A 373 21.72 -38.41 -61.80
CA ALA A 373 21.23 -37.83 -63.07
C ALA A 373 20.50 -38.68 -64.11
N SER A 374 19.28 -38.28 -64.44
CA SER A 374 18.98 -37.74 -65.80
C SER A 374 17.50 -37.36 -65.94
N SER A 375 17.31 -36.30 -66.69
CA SER A 375 16.13 -35.57 -67.12
C SER A 375 15.03 -36.39 -67.81
N TYR A 376 13.78 -35.94 -67.67
CA TYR A 376 12.71 -35.64 -68.64
C TYR A 376 11.36 -35.62 -67.87
N GLY A 377 10.69 -34.55 -67.77
CA GLY A 377 9.75 -33.93 -68.68
C GLY A 377 8.33 -34.05 -68.14
N GLY A 378 7.65 -32.94 -67.92
CA GLY A 378 6.18 -32.87 -67.90
C GLY A 378 5.50 -32.17 -66.71
N GLY A 379 5.30 -30.89 -66.81
CA GLY A 379 4.10 -30.11 -66.69
C GLY A 379 3.35 -30.08 -65.32
N GLY A 380 3.39 -28.94 -64.61
CA GLY A 380 2.46 -28.61 -63.55
C GLY A 380 2.99 -27.49 -62.65
N ASN A 381 2.72 -26.23 -63.03
CA ASN A 381 3.06 -25.06 -62.31
C ASN A 381 2.43 -25.04 -60.92
N TYR A 382 3.24 -25.13 -59.87
CA TYR A 382 2.99 -24.49 -58.57
C TYR A 382 4.31 -23.90 -58.05
N SER A 383 4.46 -22.61 -58.23
CA SER A 383 5.56 -21.84 -57.70
C SER A 383 5.46 -21.76 -56.16
N ARG A 384 6.36 -22.44 -55.49
CA ARG A 384 6.66 -22.17 -54.08
C ARG A 384 7.45 -20.86 -53.99
N PRO A 385 7.09 -19.90 -53.13
CA PRO A 385 7.96 -18.77 -52.90
C PRO A 385 9.26 -19.26 -52.24
N LYS A 386 10.39 -19.03 -52.91
CA LYS A 386 11.72 -19.18 -52.30
C LYS A 386 11.85 -18.08 -51.23
N VAL A 387 11.91 -18.49 -50.00
CA VAL A 387 12.36 -17.59 -48.93
C VAL A 387 13.88 -17.45 -49.09
N GLU A 388 14.30 -16.31 -49.61
CA GLU A 388 15.73 -15.94 -49.65
C GLU A 388 16.19 -15.58 -48.23
N TRP A 389 16.84 -16.53 -47.58
CA TRP A 389 17.42 -16.34 -46.24
C TRP A 389 18.60 -15.37 -46.26
N GLU A 390 19.22 -15.10 -47.41
CA GLU A 390 20.33 -14.15 -47.56
C GLU A 390 19.90 -12.68 -47.36
N GLY A 391 18.62 -12.33 -47.60
CA GLY A 391 18.10 -11.00 -47.37
C GLY A 391 17.98 -10.61 -45.90
N LEU A 392 17.95 -11.58 -44.99
CA LEU A 392 17.84 -11.34 -43.55
C LEU A 392 19.16 -10.91 -42.91
N TYR A 393 20.30 -11.23 -43.54
CA TYR A 393 21.63 -10.91 -43.00
C TYR A 393 22.26 -9.64 -43.61
N SER A 394 21.68 -9.09 -44.68
CA SER A 394 22.20 -7.88 -45.34
C SER A 394 22.03 -6.59 -44.49
N GLY A 395 21.20 -6.65 -43.46
CA GLY A 395 21.03 -5.54 -42.50
C GLY A 395 22.10 -5.47 -41.43
N LEU A 396 22.72 -6.60 -41.08
CA LEU A 396 23.75 -6.71 -40.04
C LEU A 396 25.13 -6.27 -40.53
N GLU A 397 25.44 -6.47 -41.82
CA GLU A 397 26.71 -6.01 -42.39
C GLU A 397 26.80 -4.50 -42.58
N LYS A 398 25.67 -3.79 -42.70
CA LYS A 398 25.66 -2.33 -42.74
C LYS A 398 25.85 -1.67 -41.37
N ALA A 399 25.54 -2.37 -40.27
CA ALA A 399 25.75 -1.84 -38.93
C ALA A 399 27.22 -1.97 -38.46
N SER A 400 28.00 -2.87 -39.05
CA SER A 400 29.42 -3.05 -38.68
C SER A 400 30.40 -2.16 -39.47
N ARG A 401 29.93 -1.40 -40.46
CA ARG A 401 30.78 -0.48 -41.23
C ARG A 401 30.68 0.99 -40.82
N MET A 402 29.99 1.30 -39.74
CA MET A 402 29.87 2.67 -39.22
C MET A 402 30.82 3.00 -38.04
N ASN A 403 31.81 2.15 -37.79
CA ASN A 403 32.84 2.41 -36.76
C ASN A 403 34.25 2.33 -37.34
N GLU A 404 34.54 3.14 -38.36
CA GLU A 404 35.93 3.50 -38.71
C GLU A 404 36.12 5.00 -38.45
N PRO A 405 37.27 5.43 -37.88
CA PRO A 405 37.50 6.82 -37.50
C PRO A 405 37.79 7.68 -38.74
N MET A 406 37.09 8.80 -38.85
CA MET A 406 37.34 9.84 -39.83
C MET A 406 38.69 10.51 -39.53
N GLU A 407 39.59 10.45 -40.53
CA GLU A 407 40.82 11.26 -40.56
C GLU A 407 40.48 12.75 -40.71
N GLU A 408 41.21 13.56 -39.95
CA GLU A 408 41.16 15.02 -39.99
C GLU A 408 41.78 15.56 -41.27
N GLU A 409 41.06 16.38 -42.05
CA GLU A 409 41.68 17.33 -42.98
C GLU A 409 41.57 18.77 -42.46
N PRO A 410 42.58 19.63 -42.71
CA PRO A 410 42.72 20.93 -42.08
C PRO A 410 41.97 22.02 -42.85
N PHE A 411 41.17 22.80 -42.15
CA PHE A 411 40.62 24.05 -42.73
C PHE A 411 41.44 25.26 -42.29
N ALA A 412 41.74 26.07 -43.32
CA ALA A 412 42.54 27.26 -43.30
C ALA A 412 41.92 28.41 -42.48
N GLU A 413 42.84 29.22 -41.95
CA GLU A 413 42.62 30.52 -41.30
C GLU A 413 41.91 31.53 -42.24
N ASP A 414 40.92 32.23 -41.71
CA ASP A 414 40.63 33.59 -42.17
C ASP A 414 40.39 34.52 -40.98
N THR A 415 41.26 35.49 -40.93
CA THR A 415 41.33 36.63 -40.01
C THR A 415 40.24 37.64 -40.28
N VAL A 416 39.46 38.10 -39.29
CA VAL A 416 38.97 39.48 -39.21
C VAL A 416 38.90 39.97 -37.78
N THR A 417 39.56 41.08 -37.58
CA THR A 417 39.73 41.96 -36.42
C THR A 417 38.42 42.58 -35.91
N GLY A 418 38.34 42.83 -34.61
CA GLY A 418 37.46 43.87 -34.09
C GLY A 418 37.11 43.81 -32.60
N THR A 419 37.96 44.45 -31.77
CA THR A 419 37.68 45.24 -30.54
C THR A 419 36.77 44.72 -29.42
N ASP A 420 37.36 44.45 -28.33
CA ASP A 420 37.29 44.61 -26.87
C ASP A 420 36.19 45.54 -26.26
N PRO A 421 35.92 45.60 -24.94
CA PRO A 421 36.15 44.69 -23.79
C PRO A 421 34.96 44.54 -22.80
N ARG A 422 34.97 43.55 -21.91
CA ARG A 422 34.73 43.70 -20.46
C ARG A 422 34.82 42.35 -19.69
N GLU A 423 35.84 42.32 -18.87
CA GLU A 423 35.95 41.83 -17.49
C GLU A 423 35.11 40.60 -17.11
N GLU A 424 35.73 39.47 -16.92
CA GLU A 424 36.52 38.89 -15.79
C GLU A 424 35.64 38.21 -14.71
N GLU A 425 35.80 36.93 -14.62
CA GLU A 425 36.20 36.29 -13.35
C GLU A 425 36.76 34.90 -13.64
N ARG A 426 38.04 34.72 -13.30
CA ARG A 426 38.82 33.47 -13.45
C ARG A 426 38.63 32.61 -12.21
N VAL A 427 38.31 31.36 -12.40
CA VAL A 427 38.49 30.29 -11.41
C VAL A 427 39.70 29.45 -11.81
N PRO A 428 40.67 29.15 -10.92
CA PRO A 428 41.93 28.57 -11.29
C PRO A 428 41.83 27.05 -11.48
N TYR A 429 42.32 26.64 -12.63
CA TYR A 429 42.59 25.26 -12.99
C TYR A 429 43.89 24.79 -12.29
N PHE A 430 43.86 23.73 -11.49
CA PHE A 430 45.07 23.10 -10.95
C PHE A 430 45.67 22.18 -12.01
N GLN A 431 46.86 22.54 -12.50
CA GLN A 431 47.75 21.67 -13.28
C GLN A 431 48.59 20.81 -12.34
N GLU A 432 48.49 19.52 -12.52
CA GLU A 432 49.49 18.58 -11.98
C GLU A 432 50.79 18.71 -12.76
N THR A 433 51.88 19.09 -12.08
CA THR A 433 53.23 19.00 -12.57
C THR A 433 53.92 17.78 -11.98
N VAL A 434 54.27 16.85 -12.85
CA VAL A 434 55.19 15.74 -12.53
C VAL A 434 56.62 16.22 -12.66
N PRO A 435 57.52 16.05 -11.66
CA PRO A 435 58.94 16.16 -11.89
C PRO A 435 59.56 14.78 -12.04
N SER A 436 60.27 14.62 -13.17
CA SER A 436 61.14 13.49 -13.46
C SER A 436 62.54 13.72 -12.88
N GLY A 437 63.05 12.70 -12.17
CA GLY A 437 64.47 12.34 -12.16
C GLY A 437 65.36 12.92 -11.10
N ALA A 438 65.86 12.06 -10.19
CA ALA A 438 67.29 11.84 -9.96
C ALA A 438 67.52 10.76 -8.92
N SER A 439 68.45 9.89 -9.22
CA SER A 439 68.92 8.72 -8.52
C SER A 439 69.83 9.01 -7.30
N ALA A 440 69.75 8.02 -6.38
CA ALA A 440 70.81 7.59 -5.43
C ALA A 440 70.93 8.34 -4.09
N SER A 441 70.72 7.70 -2.96
CA SER A 441 71.64 6.81 -2.22
C SER A 441 71.10 6.51 -0.82
N PHE A 442 71.21 5.27 -0.49
CA PHE A 442 71.48 4.56 0.77
C PHE A 442 71.40 5.29 2.13
N TYR A 443 70.77 4.54 3.03
CA TYR A 443 70.77 4.49 4.50
C TYR A 443 69.52 5.10 5.20
N GLY A 444 68.69 4.18 5.63
CA GLY A 444 68.13 4.09 6.98
C GLY A 444 67.17 5.14 7.41
N ASN A 445 65.90 4.88 7.12
CA ASN A 445 64.81 5.04 8.10
C ASN A 445 63.65 4.16 7.62
N GLU A 446 63.14 3.33 8.50
CA GLU A 446 61.90 2.60 8.30
C GLU A 446 60.80 3.59 8.00
N ALA A 447 60.57 3.85 6.71
CA ALA A 447 59.31 4.43 6.26
C ALA A 447 58.28 3.36 6.49
N THR A 448 57.48 3.53 7.54
CA THR A 448 56.20 2.86 7.67
C THR A 448 55.40 3.19 6.41
N VAL A 449 55.41 2.27 5.45
CA VAL A 449 54.44 2.23 4.36
C VAL A 449 53.09 2.14 5.07
N GLU A 450 52.34 3.20 5.06
CA GLU A 450 50.91 3.13 5.38
C GLU A 450 50.30 2.15 4.39
N LYS A 451 50.26 0.86 4.80
CA LYS A 451 49.45 -0.15 4.13
C LYS A 451 48.01 0.32 4.30
N GLY A 452 47.43 0.84 3.24
CA GLY A 452 46.00 1.11 3.21
C GLY A 452 45.29 -0.10 3.82
N ALA A 453 44.31 0.13 4.68
CA ALA A 453 43.61 -0.92 5.40
C ALA A 453 43.10 -1.96 4.40
N GLN A 454 43.67 -3.17 4.44
CA GLN A 454 43.20 -4.26 3.60
C GLN A 454 41.91 -4.79 4.20
N HIS A 455 40.81 -4.66 3.44
CA HIS A 455 39.53 -5.21 3.78
C HIS A 455 39.36 -6.61 3.16
N PHE A 456 38.76 -7.52 3.90
CA PHE A 456 38.48 -8.87 3.45
C PHE A 456 37.01 -9.17 3.58
N GLN A 457 36.35 -9.58 2.47
CA GLN A 457 34.93 -9.94 2.51
C GLN A 457 34.77 -11.43 2.86
N PHE A 458 33.96 -11.72 3.88
CA PHE A 458 33.61 -13.07 4.30
C PHE A 458 32.19 -13.43 3.96
N LYS A 459 32.03 -14.49 3.13
CA LYS A 459 30.73 -15.05 2.68
C LYS A 459 29.77 -14.04 2.06
N GLY A 460 30.27 -12.98 1.41
CA GLY A 460 29.41 -11.93 0.84
C GLY A 460 28.51 -11.23 1.87
N ARG A 461 28.90 -11.24 3.15
CA ARG A 461 28.08 -10.70 4.23
C ARG A 461 28.85 -9.79 5.18
N PHE A 462 30.05 -10.16 5.54
CA PHE A 462 30.86 -9.44 6.52
C PHE A 462 32.12 -8.88 5.87
N ILE A 463 32.47 -7.67 6.22
CA ILE A 463 33.76 -7.06 5.92
C ILE A 463 34.62 -7.17 7.17
N LEU A 464 35.81 -7.76 7.05
CA LEU A 464 36.80 -7.87 8.09
C LEU A 464 37.90 -6.86 7.84
N THR A 465 38.30 -6.12 8.86
CA THR A 465 39.39 -5.15 8.80
C THR A 465 40.22 -5.21 10.09
N SER A 466 41.54 -5.08 9.95
CA SER A 466 42.40 -5.01 11.10
C SER A 466 42.35 -3.62 11.75
N VAL A 467 42.22 -3.58 13.07
CA VAL A 467 42.24 -2.34 13.87
C VAL A 467 43.28 -2.52 14.99
N LYS A 468 43.77 -1.43 15.57
CA LYS A 468 44.76 -1.46 16.65
C LYS A 468 44.35 -2.31 17.87
N SER A 469 43.04 -2.54 18.06
CA SER A 469 42.47 -3.29 19.18
C SER A 469 42.12 -4.74 18.84
N GLY A 470 42.39 -5.21 17.60
CA GLY A 470 42.11 -6.56 17.15
C GLY A 470 41.47 -6.62 15.75
N LEU A 471 40.50 -7.49 15.56
CA LEU A 471 39.79 -7.68 14.29
C LEU A 471 38.40 -7.11 14.35
N MET A 472 38.05 -6.17 13.47
CA MET A 472 36.71 -5.61 13.33
C MET A 472 35.93 -6.35 12.25
N LEU A 473 34.68 -6.74 12.58
CA LEU A 473 33.70 -7.34 11.69
C LEU A 473 32.59 -6.35 11.46
N ILE A 474 32.26 -6.07 10.20
CA ILE A 474 31.21 -5.14 9.78
C ILE A 474 30.21 -5.91 8.93
N ASP A 475 28.93 -5.88 9.29
CA ASP A 475 27.85 -6.43 8.44
C ASP A 475 27.61 -5.46 7.26
N GLN A 476 27.96 -5.87 6.04
CA GLN A 476 27.93 -5.00 4.84
C GLN A 476 26.55 -4.43 4.55
N HIS A 477 25.48 -5.23 4.69
CA HIS A 477 24.11 -4.76 4.46
C HIS A 477 23.72 -3.71 5.49
N ARG A 478 23.96 -3.99 6.77
CA ARG A 478 23.60 -3.08 7.87
C ARG A 478 24.43 -1.79 7.83
N ALA A 479 25.69 -1.88 7.46
CA ALA A 479 26.54 -0.72 7.25
C ALA A 479 25.99 0.17 6.14
N HIS A 480 25.62 -0.42 5.00
CA HIS A 480 25.06 0.34 3.89
C HIS A 480 23.69 0.93 4.23
N VAL A 481 22.84 0.19 4.96
CA VAL A 481 21.57 0.74 5.49
C VAL A 481 21.82 1.99 6.34
N ARG A 482 22.85 1.97 7.21
CA ARG A 482 23.18 3.14 8.04
C ARG A 482 23.66 4.32 7.21
N VAL A 483 24.56 4.11 6.29
CA VAL A 483 25.10 5.15 5.40
C VAL A 483 23.99 5.79 4.55
N LEU A 484 23.14 4.97 3.92
CA LEU A 484 22.03 5.46 3.11
C LEU A 484 20.98 6.20 3.93
N PHE A 485 20.68 5.71 5.14
CA PHE A 485 19.75 6.38 6.04
C PHE A 485 20.19 7.81 6.38
N ASP A 486 21.45 7.97 6.79
CA ASP A 486 21.98 9.30 7.15
C ASP A 486 22.05 10.22 5.93
N ARG A 487 22.36 9.68 4.74
CA ARG A 487 22.32 10.41 3.47
C ARG A 487 20.90 10.90 3.15
N TYR A 488 19.88 10.03 3.20
CA TYR A 488 18.49 10.40 2.93
C TYR A 488 17.95 11.38 3.97
N MET A 489 18.26 11.19 5.25
CA MET A 489 17.89 12.13 6.31
C MET A 489 18.48 13.53 6.06
N SER A 490 19.74 13.59 5.61
CA SER A 490 20.37 14.86 5.22
C SER A 490 19.68 15.51 4.03
N GLN A 491 19.35 14.75 2.98
CA GLN A 491 18.62 15.23 1.81
C GLN A 491 17.22 15.77 2.18
N ILE A 492 16.48 15.05 3.04
CA ILE A 492 15.17 15.49 3.52
C ILE A 492 15.28 16.81 4.27
N ARG A 493 16.25 16.93 5.19
CA ARG A 493 16.46 18.15 5.98
C ARG A 493 16.87 19.35 5.12
N GLN A 494 17.68 19.13 4.08
CA GLN A 494 18.17 20.18 3.18
C GLN A 494 17.21 20.44 2.01
N LYS A 495 16.18 19.60 1.82
CA LYS A 495 15.25 19.62 0.66
C LYS A 495 15.98 19.56 -0.69
N GLN A 496 17.06 18.79 -0.77
CA GLN A 496 17.95 18.68 -1.95
C GLN A 496 18.03 17.24 -2.47
N GLY A 497 16.89 16.59 -2.70
CA GLY A 497 16.84 15.29 -3.35
C GLY A 497 17.24 15.36 -4.81
N VAL A 498 18.13 14.48 -5.25
CA VAL A 498 18.45 14.31 -6.67
C VAL A 498 17.49 13.31 -7.28
N SER A 499 16.64 13.79 -8.19
CA SER A 499 15.69 12.96 -8.93
C SER A 499 16.29 12.54 -10.26
N GLN A 500 16.18 11.26 -10.56
CA GLN A 500 16.46 10.69 -11.88
C GLN A 500 15.14 10.47 -12.61
N GLY A 501 14.94 11.15 -13.74
CA GLY A 501 13.74 11.01 -14.56
C GLY A 501 13.58 9.60 -15.12
N VAL A 502 12.35 9.08 -15.08
CA VAL A 502 11.98 7.77 -15.64
C VAL A 502 11.46 7.97 -17.06
N LEU A 503 12.02 7.24 -18.03
CA LEU A 503 11.62 7.34 -19.45
C LEU A 503 10.14 6.99 -19.68
N PHE A 504 9.63 6.03 -18.93
CA PHE A 504 8.22 5.62 -18.95
C PHE A 504 7.64 5.76 -17.54
N PRO A 505 6.86 6.84 -17.26
CA PRO A 505 6.26 7.03 -15.97
C PRO A 505 5.36 5.85 -15.57
N GLU A 506 5.58 5.30 -14.39
CA GLU A 506 4.72 4.26 -13.84
C GLU A 506 3.54 4.88 -13.10
N ILE A 507 2.35 4.28 -13.25
CA ILE A 507 1.14 4.77 -12.59
C ILE A 507 0.85 3.93 -11.36
N ILE A 508 0.84 4.59 -10.21
CA ILE A 508 0.34 4.02 -8.95
C ILE A 508 -1.11 4.45 -8.74
N GLN A 509 -1.99 3.49 -8.45
CA GLN A 509 -3.36 3.75 -8.02
C GLN A 509 -3.51 3.33 -6.56
N LEU A 510 -4.00 4.25 -5.75
CA LEU A 510 -4.16 4.09 -4.31
C LEU A 510 -5.63 4.29 -3.93
N PRO A 511 -6.15 3.55 -2.94
CA PRO A 511 -7.42 3.86 -2.29
C PRO A 511 -7.39 5.28 -1.70
N ALA A 512 -8.56 5.89 -1.50
CA ALA A 512 -8.63 7.26 -1.00
C ALA A 512 -7.95 7.43 0.38
N SER A 513 -8.02 6.42 1.24
CA SER A 513 -7.35 6.39 2.54
C SER A 513 -5.82 6.44 2.43
N GLU A 514 -5.23 5.72 1.47
CA GLU A 514 -3.79 5.72 1.20
C GLU A 514 -3.37 7.00 0.44
N ALA A 515 -4.19 7.46 -0.50
CA ALA A 515 -3.94 8.69 -1.26
C ALA A 515 -3.85 9.92 -0.35
N ALA A 516 -4.73 10.03 0.65
CA ALA A 516 -4.68 11.12 1.64
C ALA A 516 -3.38 11.13 2.47
N VAL A 517 -2.82 9.94 2.76
CA VAL A 517 -1.51 9.83 3.43
C VAL A 517 -0.38 10.18 2.46
N LEU A 518 -0.43 9.70 1.21
CA LEU A 518 0.56 10.04 0.20
C LEU A 518 0.65 11.57 0.01
N GLU A 519 -0.48 12.27 -0.08
CA GLU A 519 -0.50 13.74 -0.20
C GLU A 519 0.20 14.43 0.96
N SER A 520 0.09 13.91 2.17
CA SER A 520 0.75 14.48 3.35
C SER A 520 2.27 14.31 3.37
N ILE A 521 2.80 13.33 2.63
CA ILE A 521 4.23 13.00 2.56
C ILE A 521 4.86 13.37 1.22
N LEU A 522 4.11 13.95 0.28
CA LEU A 522 4.60 14.31 -1.07
C LEU A 522 5.82 15.23 -1.03
N GLU A 523 5.83 16.24 -0.16
CA GLU A 523 6.98 17.14 0.00
C GLU A 523 8.24 16.39 0.46
N ASP A 524 8.08 15.46 1.41
CA ASP A 524 9.19 14.67 1.94
C ASP A 524 9.68 13.65 0.91
N LEU A 525 8.78 13.06 0.10
CA LEU A 525 9.14 12.20 -1.03
C LEU A 525 9.90 12.98 -2.11
N SER A 526 9.45 14.18 -2.45
CA SER A 526 10.16 15.07 -3.38
C SER A 526 11.54 15.45 -2.85
N ALA A 527 11.66 15.71 -1.54
CA ALA A 527 12.94 16.02 -0.90
C ALA A 527 13.94 14.86 -0.93
N VAL A 528 13.49 13.62 -1.09
CA VAL A 528 14.36 12.43 -1.27
C VAL A 528 14.69 12.18 -2.73
N GLY A 529 13.92 12.74 -3.66
CA GLY A 529 14.14 12.63 -5.11
C GLY A 529 13.07 11.86 -5.86
N PHE A 530 11.90 11.57 -5.25
CA PHE A 530 10.75 11.12 -6.00
C PHE A 530 10.05 12.31 -6.66
N ASP A 531 9.66 12.17 -7.92
CA ASP A 531 8.79 13.11 -8.62
C ASP A 531 7.46 12.42 -8.94
N LEU A 532 6.41 12.85 -8.24
CA LEU A 532 5.05 12.31 -8.38
C LEU A 532 4.10 13.41 -8.83
N SER A 533 3.31 13.12 -9.87
CA SER A 533 2.27 14.01 -10.39
C SER A 533 0.89 13.39 -10.18
N PRO A 534 -0.08 14.11 -9.59
CA PRO A 534 -1.44 13.61 -9.42
C PRO A 534 -2.17 13.56 -10.77
N LEU A 535 -2.83 12.44 -11.05
CA LEU A 535 -3.67 12.23 -12.25
C LEU A 535 -5.17 12.26 -11.93
N GLY A 536 -5.53 12.41 -10.65
CA GLY A 536 -6.90 12.36 -10.16
C GLY A 536 -7.38 10.95 -9.81
N GLY A 537 -8.46 10.86 -9.01
CA GLY A 537 -9.05 9.58 -8.60
C GLY A 537 -8.11 8.65 -7.82
N GLY A 538 -7.20 9.19 -7.00
CA GLY A 538 -6.21 8.41 -6.26
C GLY A 538 -5.08 7.84 -7.11
N SER A 539 -4.93 8.30 -8.36
CA SER A 539 -3.87 7.88 -9.28
C SER A 539 -2.75 8.92 -9.33
N TYR A 540 -1.50 8.45 -9.33
CA TYR A 540 -0.30 9.29 -9.41
C TYR A 540 0.67 8.71 -10.44
N ALA A 541 1.30 9.58 -11.25
CA ALA A 541 2.40 9.20 -12.12
C ALA A 541 3.73 9.40 -11.40
N ILE A 542 4.61 8.42 -11.45
CA ILE A 542 5.98 8.49 -10.93
C ILE A 542 6.87 8.87 -12.11
N ASN A 543 7.25 10.15 -12.20
CA ASN A 543 8.07 10.69 -13.28
C ASN A 543 9.56 10.62 -12.97
N GLY A 544 9.93 10.55 -11.69
CA GLY A 544 11.31 10.48 -11.24
C GLY A 544 11.48 9.69 -9.95
N ILE A 545 12.65 9.10 -9.80
CA ILE A 545 13.05 8.29 -8.65
C ILE A 545 14.37 8.81 -8.06
N PRO A 546 14.64 8.58 -6.77
CA PRO A 546 15.95 8.89 -6.17
C PRO A 546 17.08 8.18 -6.90
N SER A 547 18.22 8.86 -7.11
CA SER A 547 19.41 8.22 -7.65
C SER A 547 19.93 7.13 -6.71
N GLY A 548 20.36 5.98 -7.28
CA GLY A 548 20.90 4.83 -6.53
C GLY A 548 19.87 3.79 -6.14
N ILE A 549 18.64 3.86 -6.67
CA ILE A 549 17.61 2.81 -6.52
C ILE A 549 17.24 2.18 -7.87
N GLU A 550 18.12 2.26 -8.85
CA GLU A 550 17.93 1.66 -10.16
C GLU A 550 17.68 0.15 -10.03
N GLY A 551 16.66 -0.34 -10.72
CA GLY A 551 16.27 -1.76 -10.68
C GLY A 551 15.30 -2.15 -9.57
N LEU A 552 14.91 -1.23 -8.68
CA LEU A 552 13.80 -1.44 -7.75
C LEU A 552 12.48 -0.97 -8.36
N ASN A 553 11.37 -1.64 -8.00
CA ASN A 553 10.04 -1.25 -8.45
C ASN A 553 9.58 0.02 -7.71
N PRO A 554 9.45 1.18 -8.40
CA PRO A 554 9.11 2.44 -7.75
C PRO A 554 7.68 2.46 -7.19
N VAL A 555 6.74 1.75 -7.82
CA VAL A 555 5.35 1.63 -7.35
C VAL A 555 5.30 0.89 -6.01
N GLU A 556 6.06 -0.20 -5.87
CA GLU A 556 6.13 -0.93 -4.60
C GLU A 556 6.80 -0.12 -3.50
N LEU A 557 7.85 0.63 -3.84
CA LEU A 557 8.53 1.50 -2.87
C LEU A 557 7.61 2.57 -2.32
N VAL A 558 6.92 3.32 -3.19
CA VAL A 558 5.97 4.36 -2.76
C VAL A 558 4.84 3.75 -1.94
N ARG A 559 4.27 2.61 -2.35
CA ARG A 559 3.22 1.92 -1.60
C ARG A 559 3.69 1.48 -0.21
N ASN A 560 4.88 0.91 -0.11
CA ASN A 560 5.45 0.49 1.18
C ASN A 560 5.71 1.68 2.11
N MET A 561 6.10 2.83 1.57
CA MET A 561 6.29 4.06 2.34
C MET A 561 4.96 4.60 2.86
N VAL A 562 3.93 4.68 2.02
CA VAL A 562 2.57 5.09 2.41
C VAL A 562 2.03 4.16 3.50
N HIS A 563 2.12 2.85 3.30
CA HIS A 563 1.63 1.87 4.28
C HIS A 563 2.36 1.96 5.62
N THR A 564 3.69 2.12 5.60
CA THR A 564 4.49 2.29 6.82
C THR A 564 4.15 3.60 7.54
N ALA A 565 3.86 4.67 6.80
CA ALA A 565 3.38 5.94 7.36
C ALA A 565 1.99 5.79 8.02
N MET A 566 1.09 5.01 7.41
CA MET A 566 -0.22 4.71 8.01
C MET A 566 -0.11 3.91 9.31
N GLU A 567 0.74 2.86 9.35
CA GLU A 567 0.90 1.99 10.52
C GLU A 567 1.41 2.74 11.75
N LYS A 568 2.38 3.61 11.57
CA LYS A 568 3.06 4.30 12.69
C LYS A 568 2.42 5.63 13.10
N GLY A 569 1.53 6.16 12.27
CA GLY A 569 0.84 7.44 12.51
C GLY A 569 1.75 8.66 12.35
N ASN A 570 1.22 9.71 11.75
CA ASN A 570 1.96 10.94 11.38
C ASN A 570 2.07 11.95 12.53
N ASP A 571 2.33 11.52 13.78
CA ASP A 571 2.24 12.43 14.92
C ASP A 571 3.38 13.46 14.98
N VAL A 572 4.54 13.17 14.38
CA VAL A 572 5.67 14.10 14.31
C VAL A 572 6.29 14.01 12.92
N LYS A 573 6.45 15.14 12.24
CA LYS A 573 7.05 15.22 10.90
C LYS A 573 8.43 14.52 10.84
N GLU A 574 9.22 14.61 11.90
CA GLU A 574 10.52 13.95 12.02
C GLU A 574 10.42 12.41 12.05
N GLU A 575 9.35 11.86 12.64
CA GLU A 575 9.14 10.40 12.64
C GLU A 575 8.81 9.89 11.23
N VAL A 576 7.98 10.62 10.48
CA VAL A 576 7.66 10.28 9.08
C VAL A 576 8.92 10.32 8.22
N GLN A 577 9.72 11.36 8.35
CA GLN A 577 11.00 11.51 7.65
C GLN A 577 11.95 10.35 7.96
N THR A 578 12.05 9.97 9.24
CA THR A 578 12.85 8.83 9.71
C THR A 578 12.34 7.51 9.10
N ILE A 579 11.03 7.34 9.02
CA ILE A 579 10.40 6.16 8.42
C ILE A 579 10.69 6.08 6.92
N LEU A 580 10.51 7.19 6.18
CA LEU A 580 10.79 7.26 4.75
C LEU A 580 12.25 6.95 4.45
N ALA A 581 13.18 7.64 5.14
CA ALA A 581 14.60 7.41 5.00
C ALA A 581 15.00 5.96 5.34
N SER A 582 14.44 5.38 6.41
CA SER A 582 14.72 3.99 6.82
C SER A 582 14.18 2.97 5.82
N THR A 583 12.97 3.20 5.29
CA THR A 583 12.35 2.29 4.30
C THR A 583 13.15 2.29 3.00
N LEU A 584 13.53 3.48 2.53
CA LEU A 584 14.30 3.65 1.32
C LEU A 584 15.73 3.08 1.49
N ALA A 585 16.39 3.37 2.61
CA ALA A 585 17.73 2.84 2.90
C ALA A 585 17.79 1.31 2.91
N ARG A 586 16.76 0.64 3.47
CA ARG A 586 16.68 -0.82 3.45
C ARG A 586 16.43 -1.39 2.06
N ALA A 587 15.62 -0.72 1.26
CA ALA A 587 15.32 -1.16 -0.10
C ALA A 587 16.55 -1.02 -1.02
N ALA A 588 17.33 0.07 -0.87
CA ALA A 588 18.49 0.37 -1.69
C ALA A 588 19.81 -0.24 -1.17
N ALA A 589 19.82 -0.87 0.02
CA ALA A 589 21.04 -1.40 0.60
C ALA A 589 21.56 -2.63 -0.13
N ILE A 590 22.90 -2.78 -0.14
CA ILE A 590 23.61 -3.96 -0.68
C ILE A 590 22.96 -5.24 -0.16
N VAL A 591 22.58 -6.15 -1.05
CA VAL A 591 21.97 -7.44 -0.68
C VAL A 591 23.01 -8.40 -0.13
N TYR A 592 22.59 -9.28 0.78
CA TYR A 592 23.48 -10.34 1.26
C TYR A 592 23.89 -11.28 0.12
N GLY A 593 25.16 -11.63 0.08
CA GLY A 593 25.74 -12.47 -0.98
C GLY A 593 26.40 -11.67 -2.12
N GLN A 594 26.20 -10.35 -2.19
CA GLN A 594 26.86 -9.50 -3.18
C GLN A 594 28.35 -9.40 -2.86
N VAL A 595 29.18 -9.67 -3.86
CA VAL A 595 30.64 -9.54 -3.79
C VAL A 595 31.02 -8.08 -4.02
N LEU A 596 31.85 -7.53 -3.14
CA LEU A 596 32.33 -6.15 -3.21
C LEU A 596 33.82 -6.16 -3.60
N SER A 597 34.22 -5.20 -4.42
CA SER A 597 35.64 -4.88 -4.68
C SER A 597 36.28 -4.24 -3.45
N ASN A 598 37.62 -4.22 -3.42
CA ASN A 598 38.35 -3.57 -2.31
C ASN A 598 38.04 -2.08 -2.20
N GLU A 599 37.84 -1.40 -3.32
CA GLU A 599 37.48 0.01 -3.35
C GLU A 599 36.04 0.25 -2.80
N GLU A 600 35.10 -0.60 -3.16
CA GLU A 600 33.71 -0.52 -2.64
C GLU A 600 33.68 -0.81 -1.14
N MET A 601 34.46 -1.78 -0.66
CA MET A 601 34.57 -2.05 0.77
C MET A 601 35.20 -0.88 1.53
N SER A 602 36.28 -0.29 1.01
CA SER A 602 36.90 0.90 1.62
C SER A 602 35.93 2.07 1.66
N ASN A 603 35.27 2.38 0.54
CA ASN A 603 34.27 3.46 0.47
C ASN A 603 33.11 3.24 1.45
N LEU A 604 32.63 2.00 1.58
CA LEU A 604 31.56 1.69 2.52
C LEU A 604 32.00 1.89 3.97
N VAL A 605 33.19 1.44 4.31
CA VAL A 605 33.79 1.58 5.66
C VAL A 605 34.02 3.05 5.98
N ASP A 606 34.62 3.81 5.07
CA ASP A 606 34.90 5.24 5.26
C ASP A 606 33.59 6.02 5.46
N ASN A 607 32.59 5.80 4.60
CA ASN A 607 31.29 6.44 4.73
C ASN A 607 30.57 6.05 6.03
N LEU A 608 30.72 4.79 6.49
CA LEU A 608 30.13 4.35 7.76
C LEU A 608 30.69 5.14 8.95
N PHE A 609 32.02 5.38 8.97
CA PHE A 609 32.66 6.10 10.07
C PHE A 609 32.41 7.63 10.04
N VAL A 610 31.93 8.16 8.92
CA VAL A 610 31.42 9.55 8.84
C VAL A 610 30.02 9.67 9.46
N CYS A 611 29.27 8.57 9.57
CA CYS A 611 27.93 8.58 10.17
C CYS A 611 27.95 8.89 11.66
N PRO A 612 26.96 9.63 12.19
CA PRO A 612 26.87 9.97 13.63
C PRO A 612 26.80 8.76 14.58
N SER A 613 26.30 7.62 14.10
CA SER A 613 26.15 6.39 14.88
C SER A 613 26.53 5.14 14.08
N PRO A 614 27.84 4.88 13.84
CA PRO A 614 28.29 3.78 12.99
C PRO A 614 28.01 2.39 13.58
N ASN A 615 27.79 2.29 14.89
CA ASN A 615 27.67 1.02 15.61
C ASN A 615 26.31 0.34 15.41
N TYR A 616 25.26 1.11 15.12
CA TYR A 616 23.88 0.64 15.07
C TYR A 616 23.13 1.14 13.83
N THR A 617 22.26 0.28 13.29
CA THR A 617 21.29 0.69 12.29
C THR A 617 20.22 1.60 12.93
N PRO A 618 19.40 2.32 12.12
CA PRO A 618 18.31 3.14 12.65
C PRO A 618 17.32 2.36 13.53
N ASP A 619 17.19 1.06 13.31
CA ASP A 619 16.33 0.14 14.09
C ASP A 619 17.07 -0.57 15.23
N GLY A 620 18.24 -0.10 15.62
CA GLY A 620 18.99 -0.56 16.80
C GLY A 620 19.76 -1.88 16.63
N LYS A 621 19.91 -2.41 15.41
CA LYS A 621 20.70 -3.63 15.17
C LYS A 621 22.19 -3.30 15.08
N THR A 622 23.03 -4.15 15.65
CA THR A 622 24.48 -4.00 15.63
C THR A 622 25.02 -4.06 14.19
N VAL A 623 25.83 -3.08 13.79
CA VAL A 623 26.46 -2.97 12.48
C VAL A 623 27.86 -3.55 12.51
N LEU A 624 28.64 -3.23 13.55
CA LEU A 624 30.03 -3.66 13.70
C LEU A 624 30.29 -4.29 15.07
N ALA A 625 31.22 -5.22 15.11
CA ALA A 625 31.73 -5.88 16.32
C ALA A 625 33.23 -6.02 16.23
N THR A 626 33.95 -5.89 17.36
CA THR A 626 35.38 -6.04 17.42
C THR A 626 35.76 -7.27 18.26
N ILE A 627 36.54 -8.16 17.69
CA ILE A 627 37.20 -9.28 18.42
C ILE A 627 38.53 -8.76 18.89
N LYS A 628 38.76 -8.74 20.19
CA LYS A 628 40.00 -8.25 20.77
C LYS A 628 41.15 -9.21 20.45
N GLU A 629 42.38 -8.67 20.36
CA GLU A 629 43.60 -9.44 20.11
C GLU A 629 43.79 -10.55 21.16
N ASP A 630 43.58 -10.25 22.45
CA ASP A 630 43.65 -11.23 23.55
C ASP A 630 42.70 -12.41 23.37
N ASP A 631 41.52 -12.19 22.76
CA ASP A 631 40.53 -13.25 22.53
C ASP A 631 40.94 -14.13 21.35
N ILE A 632 41.64 -13.54 20.36
CA ILE A 632 42.20 -14.27 19.25
C ILE A 632 43.38 -15.13 19.76
N GLU A 633 44.27 -14.57 20.56
CA GLU A 633 45.43 -15.29 21.14
C GLU A 633 44.99 -16.48 22.03
N LYS A 634 43.89 -16.32 22.80
CA LYS A 634 43.33 -17.42 23.59
C LYS A 634 42.87 -18.62 22.75
N LEU A 635 42.53 -18.45 21.50
CA LEU A 635 42.16 -19.55 20.61
C LEU A 635 43.39 -20.44 20.25
N PHE A 636 44.59 -19.90 20.31
CA PHE A 636 45.84 -20.59 19.97
C PHE A 636 46.67 -20.99 21.20
N SER A 637 46.26 -20.55 22.39
CA SER A 637 46.97 -20.83 23.65
C SER A 637 46.54 -22.11 24.36
N LYS A 638 45.90 -23.05 23.63
CA LYS A 638 45.52 -24.39 24.13
C LYS A 638 46.56 -25.43 23.76
#